data_ed9e0e36180aef05196315359764ac9c
#
_entry.id   ed9e0e36180aef05196315359764ac9c
#
_cell.length_a   1.000
_cell.length_b   1.000
_cell.length_c   1.000
_cell.angle_alpha   90.00
_cell.angle_beta   90.00
_cell.angle_gamma   90.00
#
_symmetry.space_group_name_H-M   'P 1'
#
loop_
_entity.id
_entity.type
_entity.pdbx_description
1 polymer ?
#
loop_
_entity_poly.entity_id
_entity_poly.type
_entity_poly.pdbx_seq_one_letter_code
_entity_poly.pdbx_strand_id
1 'polypeptide(L)'
;NFLLTTDIKTEIERRFQQKPQAFFKMPFVRNLIAMDRLRSVSVDEMEVADKVDPGAIKNALEYNKEMLRNFENHSHTLDRPQVLIDVLTSIYYIYQNRASLKVLCVGPRTEAEFLMLLAEDFNPDNIRGLDLISYSDYVDVGDMHHMPYDDNSFDIVFLGWVLTYSKDLQRVADECVRVAKPGGYIAIGVEFEAVPDKTEAYGVTTDDVIVIK
;
A
#
# COMPACT_ATOMS: atom_id res chain seq x y z
N ASN A 1 35.13 -3.54 12.56
CA ASN A 1 34.10 -4.36 13.19
C ASN A 1 33.21 -3.48 14.06
N PHE A 2 32.06 -3.07 13.53
CA PHE A 2 31.01 -2.44 14.32
C PHE A 2 30.31 -3.52 15.12
N LEU A 3 30.86 -3.90 16.24
CA LEU A 3 30.20 -4.79 17.18
C LEU A 3 29.35 -3.94 18.13
N LEU A 4 28.04 -4.21 18.13
CA LEU A 4 27.17 -3.64 19.15
C LEU A 4 27.57 -4.19 20.52
N THR A 5 27.87 -3.30 21.45
CA THR A 5 28.13 -3.68 22.85
C THR A 5 26.86 -4.23 23.49
N THR A 6 27.00 -4.97 24.59
CA THR A 6 25.85 -5.48 25.33
C THR A 6 24.94 -4.36 25.80
N ASP A 7 25.49 -3.24 26.23
CA ASP A 7 24.73 -2.06 26.70
C ASP A 7 23.90 -1.44 25.59
N ILE A 8 24.45 -1.34 24.36
CA ILE A 8 23.70 -0.83 23.19
C ILE A 8 22.57 -1.79 22.83
N LYS A 9 22.81 -3.11 22.84
CA LYS A 9 21.76 -4.10 22.56
C LYS A 9 20.61 -3.98 23.56
N THR A 10 20.92 -3.94 24.85
CA THR A 10 19.94 -3.79 25.92
C THR A 10 19.14 -2.49 25.77
N GLU A 11 19.80 -1.38 25.41
CA GLU A 11 19.13 -0.10 25.21
C GLU A 11 18.20 -0.12 23.95
N ILE A 12 18.60 -0.79 22.87
CA ILE A 12 17.75 -1.00 21.68
C ILE A 12 16.52 -1.82 22.06
N GLU A 13 16.69 -2.94 22.78
CA GLU A 13 15.60 -3.79 23.25
C GLU A 13 14.62 -3.01 24.13
N ARG A 14 15.14 -2.23 25.07
CA ARG A 14 14.33 -1.37 25.96
C ARG A 14 13.52 -0.34 25.16
N ARG A 15 14.12 0.34 24.19
CA ARG A 15 13.42 1.31 23.32
C ARG A 15 12.40 0.64 22.44
N PHE A 16 12.71 -0.51 21.88
CA PHE A 16 11.76 -1.27 21.08
C PHE A 16 10.49 -1.62 21.86
N GLN A 17 10.66 -2.08 23.11
CA GLN A 17 9.52 -2.38 24.00
C GLN A 17 8.69 -1.14 24.36
N GLN A 18 9.34 0.01 24.53
CA GLN A 18 8.67 1.26 24.92
C GLN A 18 7.96 1.97 23.76
N LYS A 19 8.53 1.92 22.56
CA LYS A 19 8.04 2.66 21.39
C LYS A 19 8.38 1.91 20.09
N PRO A 20 7.75 0.74 19.85
CA PRO A 20 8.06 -0.09 18.69
C PRO A 20 7.87 0.64 17.35
N GLN A 21 6.86 1.51 17.25
CA GLN A 21 6.59 2.28 16.03
C GLN A 21 7.78 3.14 15.57
N ALA A 22 8.63 3.60 16.49
CA ALA A 22 9.83 4.36 16.12
C ALA A 22 10.81 3.56 15.25
N PHE A 23 10.81 2.22 15.37
CA PHE A 23 11.65 1.33 14.57
C PHE A 23 11.09 1.09 13.17
N PHE A 24 9.79 1.32 12.96
CA PHE A 24 9.18 1.23 11.63
C PHE A 24 9.66 2.33 10.68
N LYS A 25 10.30 3.38 11.19
CA LYS A 25 11.04 4.36 10.35
C LYS A 25 12.26 3.76 9.66
N MET A 26 12.75 2.63 10.14
CA MET A 26 13.86 1.90 9.53
C MET A 26 13.34 0.93 8.45
N PRO A 27 13.65 1.12 7.16
CA PRO A 27 13.19 0.23 6.08
C PRO A 27 13.51 -1.24 6.35
N PHE A 28 14.72 -1.51 6.86
CA PHE A 28 15.14 -2.87 7.21
C PHE A 28 14.20 -3.55 8.21
N VAL A 29 13.76 -2.84 9.25
CA VAL A 29 12.84 -3.40 10.26
C VAL A 29 11.46 -3.67 9.66
N ARG A 30 10.92 -2.72 8.88
CA ARG A 30 9.64 -2.92 8.19
C ARG A 30 9.67 -4.13 7.27
N ASN A 31 10.73 -4.24 6.47
CA ASN A 31 10.89 -5.33 5.51
C ASN A 31 11.01 -6.69 6.22
N LEU A 32 11.76 -6.76 7.32
CA LEU A 32 11.82 -7.98 8.13
C LEU A 32 10.45 -8.39 8.66
N ILE A 33 9.68 -7.44 9.21
CA ILE A 33 8.34 -7.72 9.75
C ILE A 33 7.40 -8.16 8.63
N ALA A 34 7.36 -7.42 7.52
CA ALA A 34 6.51 -7.76 6.39
C ALA A 34 6.83 -9.15 5.81
N MET A 35 8.11 -9.50 5.71
CA MET A 35 8.54 -10.81 5.24
C MET A 35 8.22 -11.93 6.22
N ASP A 36 8.40 -11.71 7.52
CA ASP A 36 8.09 -12.69 8.55
C ASP A 36 6.59 -13.03 8.56
N ARG A 37 5.75 -12.00 8.51
CA ARG A 37 4.31 -12.18 8.43
C ARG A 37 3.87 -12.89 7.15
N LEU A 38 4.41 -12.52 6.00
CA LEU A 38 4.10 -13.18 4.73
C LEU A 38 4.53 -14.65 4.74
N ARG A 39 5.70 -14.99 5.31
CA ARG A 39 6.18 -16.38 5.43
C ARG A 39 5.34 -17.23 6.36
N SER A 40 4.60 -16.63 7.27
CA SER A 40 3.72 -17.35 8.21
C SER A 40 2.43 -17.86 7.54
N VAL A 41 2.16 -17.47 6.29
CA VAL A 41 0.92 -17.80 5.57
C VAL A 41 1.25 -18.43 4.22
N SER A 42 0.49 -19.47 3.83
CA SER A 42 0.56 -20.03 2.49
C SER A 42 -0.20 -19.15 1.51
N VAL A 43 0.43 -18.75 0.40
CA VAL A 43 -0.22 -17.92 -0.64
C VAL A 43 -1.47 -18.60 -1.22
N ASP A 44 -1.50 -19.94 -1.25
CA ASP A 44 -2.64 -20.70 -1.76
C ASP A 44 -3.83 -20.76 -0.78
N GLU A 45 -3.60 -20.39 0.49
CA GLU A 45 -4.60 -20.33 1.55
C GLU A 45 -5.08 -18.90 1.84
N MET A 46 -4.53 -17.89 1.15
CA MET A 46 -4.95 -16.51 1.31
C MET A 46 -6.37 -16.30 0.78
N GLU A 47 -7.07 -15.38 1.41
CA GLU A 47 -8.37 -14.93 0.92
C GLU A 47 -8.21 -14.21 -0.43
N VAL A 48 -9.11 -14.47 -1.38
CA VAL A 48 -9.06 -13.90 -2.72
C VAL A 48 -10.43 -13.35 -3.12
N ALA A 49 -10.42 -12.33 -3.98
CA ALA A 49 -11.66 -11.76 -4.51
C ALA A 49 -12.45 -12.78 -5.33
N ASP A 50 -13.75 -12.90 -5.03
CA ASP A 50 -14.66 -13.78 -5.75
C ASP A 50 -14.76 -13.46 -7.24
N LYS A 51 -14.62 -12.18 -7.57
CA LYS A 51 -14.67 -11.66 -8.94
C LYS A 51 -13.61 -10.58 -9.13
N VAL A 52 -12.97 -10.61 -10.29
CA VAL A 52 -12.05 -9.59 -10.76
C VAL A 52 -12.74 -8.86 -11.92
N ASP A 53 -12.74 -7.53 -11.86
CA ASP A 53 -13.36 -6.69 -12.89
C ASP A 53 -12.65 -6.89 -14.25
N PRO A 54 -13.38 -6.89 -15.39
CA PRO A 54 -12.77 -6.93 -16.72
C PRO A 54 -11.80 -5.75 -17.01
N GLY A 55 -11.91 -4.64 -16.26
CA GLY A 55 -10.99 -3.52 -16.29
C GLY A 55 -9.61 -3.83 -15.69
N ALA A 56 -9.48 -4.88 -14.89
CA ALA A 56 -8.18 -5.35 -14.44
C ALA A 56 -7.38 -5.99 -15.59
N ILE A 57 -6.05 -6.03 -15.43
CA ILE A 57 -5.21 -6.77 -16.38
C ILE A 57 -5.55 -8.26 -16.34
N LYS A 58 -5.32 -8.93 -17.47
CA LYS A 58 -5.51 -10.37 -17.56
C LYS A 58 -4.63 -11.10 -16.52
N ASN A 59 -5.24 -12.05 -15.80
CA ASN A 59 -4.59 -12.84 -14.77
C ASN A 59 -4.01 -12.01 -13.60
N ALA A 60 -4.58 -10.84 -13.29
CA ALA A 60 -4.12 -9.96 -12.20
C ALA A 60 -3.94 -10.72 -10.86
N LEU A 61 -4.89 -11.59 -10.52
CA LEU A 61 -4.83 -12.39 -9.29
C LEU A 61 -3.65 -13.38 -9.30
N GLU A 62 -3.46 -14.13 -10.40
CA GLU A 62 -2.35 -15.09 -10.49
C GLU A 62 -1.00 -14.39 -10.52
N TYR A 63 -0.92 -13.23 -11.17
CA TYR A 63 0.27 -12.39 -11.12
C TYR A 63 0.59 -11.95 -9.69
N ASN A 64 -0.40 -11.47 -8.93
CA ASN A 64 -0.20 -11.09 -7.53
C ASN A 64 0.25 -12.28 -6.67
N LYS A 65 -0.32 -13.47 -6.85
CA LYS A 65 0.12 -14.69 -6.17
C LYS A 65 1.57 -15.04 -6.48
N GLU A 66 1.97 -14.93 -7.75
CA GLU A 66 3.36 -15.18 -8.16
C GLU A 66 4.33 -14.18 -7.54
N MET A 67 3.97 -12.89 -7.52
CA MET A 67 4.76 -11.85 -6.87
C MET A 67 4.90 -12.09 -5.37
N LEU A 68 3.86 -12.58 -4.69
CA LEU A 68 3.93 -12.94 -3.27
C LEU A 68 4.80 -14.18 -3.02
N ARG A 69 4.73 -15.21 -3.87
CA ARG A 69 5.60 -16.40 -3.76
C ARG A 69 7.08 -16.06 -3.98
N ASN A 70 7.37 -15.08 -4.84
CA ASN A 70 8.72 -14.62 -5.19
C ASN A 70 9.12 -13.33 -4.46
N PHE A 71 8.45 -13.00 -3.38
CA PHE A 71 8.56 -11.71 -2.71
C PHE A 71 9.99 -11.33 -2.28
N GLU A 72 10.80 -12.31 -1.87
CA GLU A 72 12.20 -12.07 -1.47
C GLU A 72 13.02 -11.43 -2.59
N ASN A 73 12.74 -11.80 -3.86
CA ASN A 73 13.40 -11.25 -5.02
C ASN A 73 12.94 -9.82 -5.37
N HIS A 74 11.79 -9.41 -4.84
CA HIS A 74 11.14 -8.13 -5.12
C HIS A 74 11.08 -7.20 -3.88
N SER A 75 11.77 -7.55 -2.80
CA SER A 75 11.74 -6.79 -1.54
C SER A 75 12.19 -5.32 -1.69
N HIS A 76 12.99 -5.00 -2.71
CA HIS A 76 13.42 -3.63 -3.01
C HIS A 76 12.26 -2.70 -3.42
N THR A 77 11.13 -3.24 -3.85
CA THR A 77 9.95 -2.43 -4.23
C THR A 77 9.10 -2.03 -3.02
N LEU A 78 9.34 -2.64 -1.85
CA LEU A 78 8.57 -2.38 -0.63
C LEU A 78 8.67 -0.94 -0.13
N ASP A 79 9.79 -0.28 -0.38
CA ASP A 79 10.02 1.07 0.13
C ASP A 79 9.51 2.17 -0.82
N ARG A 80 9.06 1.84 -2.04
CA ARG A 80 8.51 2.82 -3.00
C ARG A 80 7.38 3.67 -2.42
N PRO A 81 6.40 3.11 -1.71
CA PRO A 81 5.30 3.88 -1.14
C PRO A 81 5.73 4.96 -0.14
N GLN A 82 6.90 4.83 0.48
CA GLN A 82 7.44 5.82 1.41
C GLN A 82 7.51 7.22 0.80
N VAL A 83 7.85 7.33 -0.50
CA VAL A 83 7.93 8.63 -1.19
C VAL A 83 6.60 9.38 -1.16
N LEU A 84 5.48 8.67 -1.38
CA LEU A 84 4.15 9.27 -1.32
C LEU A 84 3.75 9.63 0.11
N ILE A 85 4.09 8.79 1.07
CA ILE A 85 3.80 9.01 2.48
C ILE A 85 4.58 10.23 2.99
N ASP A 86 5.84 10.40 2.59
CA ASP A 86 6.66 11.56 2.92
C ASP A 86 6.05 12.86 2.36
N VAL A 87 5.53 12.82 1.12
CA VAL A 87 4.82 13.96 0.52
C VAL A 87 3.52 14.26 1.26
N LEU A 88 2.70 13.25 1.55
CA LEU A 88 1.46 13.42 2.31
C LEU A 88 1.72 14.02 3.69
N THR A 89 2.69 13.50 4.42
CA THR A 89 3.03 13.97 5.77
C THR A 89 3.69 15.34 5.78
N SER A 90 4.19 15.83 4.64
CA SER A 90 4.67 17.22 4.49
C SER A 90 3.52 18.24 4.42
N ILE A 91 2.30 17.81 4.12
CA ILE A 91 1.11 18.66 4.14
C ILE A 91 0.73 18.95 5.59
N TYR A 92 0.77 20.23 5.97
CA TYR A 92 0.56 20.65 7.37
C TYR A 92 -0.72 20.10 8.01
N TYR A 93 -1.83 20.10 7.27
CA TYR A 93 -3.10 19.57 7.77
C TYR A 93 -3.02 18.07 8.07
N ILE A 94 -2.43 17.29 7.16
CA ILE A 94 -2.23 15.85 7.35
C ILE A 94 -1.31 15.59 8.53
N TYR A 95 -0.18 16.29 8.59
CA TYR A 95 0.78 16.18 9.69
C TYR A 95 0.13 16.41 11.06
N GLN A 96 -0.72 17.43 11.19
CA GLN A 96 -1.37 17.77 12.46
C GLN A 96 -2.48 16.78 12.84
N ASN A 97 -3.17 16.18 11.86
CA ASN A 97 -4.38 15.39 12.10
C ASN A 97 -4.21 13.88 11.84
N ARG A 98 -3.01 13.41 11.47
CA ARG A 98 -2.73 12.04 11.01
C ARG A 98 -3.29 10.94 11.92
N ALA A 99 -3.33 11.16 13.24
CA ALA A 99 -3.88 10.18 14.18
C ALA A 99 -5.40 9.99 14.06
N SER A 100 -6.11 10.95 13.47
CA SER A 100 -7.57 10.92 13.30
C SER A 100 -8.01 10.68 11.85
N LEU A 101 -7.13 10.85 10.88
CA LEU A 101 -7.44 10.68 9.47
C LEU A 101 -7.62 9.21 9.11
N LYS A 102 -8.66 8.90 8.34
CA LYS A 102 -8.90 7.57 7.76
C LYS A 102 -8.18 7.44 6.44
N VAL A 103 -7.38 6.39 6.30
CA VAL A 103 -6.55 6.11 5.12
C VAL A 103 -6.98 4.81 4.47
N LEU A 104 -7.19 4.83 3.16
CA LEU A 104 -7.34 3.63 2.33
C LEU A 104 -6.08 3.44 1.48
N CYS A 105 -5.40 2.31 1.65
CA CYS A 105 -4.31 1.86 0.78
C CYS A 105 -4.89 0.92 -0.29
N VAL A 106 -4.82 1.29 -1.56
CA VAL A 106 -5.34 0.49 -2.68
C VAL A 106 -4.20 -0.32 -3.30
N GLY A 107 -4.34 -1.64 -3.31
CA GLY A 107 -3.35 -2.57 -3.83
C GLY A 107 -2.05 -2.67 -3.02
N PRO A 108 -2.10 -2.70 -1.68
CA PRO A 108 -0.89 -2.68 -0.86
C PRO A 108 -0.07 -3.96 -0.95
N ARG A 109 -0.63 -5.03 -1.47
CA ARG A 109 -0.07 -6.39 -1.60
C ARG A 109 0.48 -6.97 -0.29
N THR A 110 1.13 -6.15 0.55
CA THR A 110 1.68 -6.54 1.86
C THR A 110 1.40 -5.48 2.91
N GLU A 111 1.74 -5.77 4.16
CA GLU A 111 1.58 -4.83 5.27
C GLU A 111 2.66 -3.71 5.32
N ALA A 112 3.56 -3.63 4.33
CA ALA A 112 4.65 -2.65 4.36
C ALA A 112 4.14 -1.19 4.41
N GLU A 113 3.10 -0.87 3.63
CA GLU A 113 2.49 0.47 3.63
C GLU A 113 1.87 0.83 4.99
N PHE A 114 1.26 -0.14 5.66
CA PHE A 114 0.72 0.04 7.02
C PHE A 114 1.83 0.38 8.00
N LEU A 115 2.94 -0.36 7.97
CA LEU A 115 4.09 -0.10 8.84
C LEU A 115 4.70 1.29 8.60
N MET A 116 4.69 1.77 7.34
CA MET A 116 5.13 3.12 7.00
C MET A 116 4.21 4.19 7.61
N LEU A 117 2.89 4.01 7.47
CA LEU A 117 1.91 4.93 8.05
C LEU A 117 1.98 4.93 9.58
N LEU A 118 2.13 3.75 10.20
CA LEU A 118 2.34 3.66 11.65
C LEU A 118 3.63 4.36 12.10
N ALA A 119 4.69 4.30 11.31
CA ALA A 119 5.94 5.03 11.57
C ALA A 119 5.74 6.55 11.60
N GLU A 120 4.76 7.04 10.87
CA GLU A 120 4.38 8.46 10.82
C GLU A 120 3.23 8.81 11.76
N ASP A 121 2.99 7.99 12.79
CA ASP A 121 1.99 8.18 13.85
C ASP A 121 0.51 8.21 13.36
N PHE A 122 0.21 7.58 12.22
CA PHE A 122 -1.19 7.28 11.88
C PHE A 122 -1.76 6.23 12.82
N ASN A 123 -3.06 6.35 13.13
CA ASN A 123 -3.73 5.37 13.99
C ASN A 123 -4.03 4.09 13.22
N PRO A 124 -3.59 2.89 13.69
CA PRO A 124 -3.86 1.62 13.01
C PRO A 124 -5.35 1.35 12.79
N ASP A 125 -6.24 1.78 13.70
CA ASP A 125 -7.68 1.59 13.57
C ASP A 125 -8.30 2.41 12.43
N ASN A 126 -7.57 3.40 11.91
CA ASN A 126 -7.98 4.27 10.82
C ASN A 126 -7.35 3.92 9.47
N ILE A 127 -6.53 2.86 9.40
CA ILE A 127 -5.88 2.43 8.16
C ILE A 127 -6.57 1.16 7.66
N ARG A 128 -6.96 1.16 6.38
CA ARG A 128 -7.48 0.00 5.66
C ARG A 128 -6.75 -0.19 4.35
N GLY A 129 -6.61 -1.42 3.92
CA GLY A 129 -6.17 -1.79 2.58
C GLY A 129 -7.30 -2.41 1.79
N LEU A 130 -7.18 -2.40 0.47
CA LEU A 130 -8.02 -3.12 -0.47
C LEU A 130 -7.13 -3.80 -1.50
N ASP A 131 -7.20 -5.12 -1.63
CA ASP A 131 -6.46 -5.86 -2.64
C ASP A 131 -7.28 -7.05 -3.15
N LEU A 132 -6.92 -7.60 -4.30
CA LEU A 132 -7.52 -8.83 -4.85
C LEU A 132 -7.19 -10.09 -4.04
N ILE A 133 -6.18 -10.00 -3.17
CA ILE A 133 -5.70 -11.09 -2.32
C ILE A 133 -5.25 -10.52 -0.97
N SER A 134 -5.58 -11.21 0.12
CA SER A 134 -5.18 -10.77 1.46
C SER A 134 -4.79 -11.93 2.37
N TYR A 135 -3.83 -11.65 3.24
CA TYR A 135 -3.46 -12.46 4.40
C TYR A 135 -3.57 -11.66 5.71
N SER A 136 -4.06 -10.44 5.64
CA SER A 136 -4.04 -9.48 6.74
C SER A 136 -5.42 -9.01 7.09
N ASP A 137 -5.75 -8.96 8.37
CA ASP A 137 -7.00 -8.37 8.89
C ASP A 137 -7.13 -6.86 8.60
N TYR A 138 -6.06 -6.21 8.17
CA TYR A 138 -6.05 -4.80 7.78
C TYR A 138 -6.38 -4.58 6.30
N VAL A 139 -6.42 -5.65 5.49
CA VAL A 139 -6.64 -5.58 4.04
C VAL A 139 -7.92 -6.31 3.69
N ASP A 140 -8.93 -5.56 3.32
CA ASP A 140 -10.19 -6.10 2.80
C ASP A 140 -9.95 -6.67 1.40
N VAL A 141 -10.58 -7.81 1.10
CA VAL A 141 -10.50 -8.41 -0.23
C VAL A 141 -11.52 -7.78 -1.15
N GLY A 142 -11.05 -7.23 -2.29
CA GLY A 142 -11.93 -6.57 -3.25
C GLY A 142 -11.16 -6.00 -4.44
N ASP A 143 -11.91 -5.43 -5.37
CA ASP A 143 -11.39 -4.87 -6.62
C ASP A 143 -11.47 -3.34 -6.61
N MET A 144 -10.37 -2.68 -7.01
CA MET A 144 -10.27 -1.22 -7.06
C MET A 144 -11.23 -0.56 -8.05
N HIS A 145 -11.80 -1.33 -9.01
CA HIS A 145 -12.81 -0.84 -9.94
C HIS A 145 -14.22 -0.81 -9.33
N HIS A 146 -14.40 -1.45 -8.15
CA HIS A 146 -15.63 -1.53 -7.38
C HIS A 146 -15.32 -1.67 -5.89
N MET A 147 -14.89 -0.58 -5.27
CA MET A 147 -14.47 -0.60 -3.87
C MET A 147 -15.67 -0.83 -2.92
N PRO A 148 -15.59 -1.80 -1.99
CA PRO A 148 -16.72 -2.16 -1.11
C PRO A 148 -16.89 -1.18 0.07
N TYR A 149 -16.78 0.10 -0.20
CA TYR A 149 -16.89 1.16 0.82
C TYR A 149 -17.97 2.17 0.43
N ASP A 150 -18.56 2.78 1.45
CA ASP A 150 -19.52 3.87 1.25
C ASP A 150 -18.82 5.13 0.69
N ASP A 151 -19.62 5.98 0.06
CA ASP A 151 -19.15 7.29 -0.41
C ASP A 151 -18.60 8.12 0.75
N ASN A 152 -17.57 8.90 0.48
CA ASN A 152 -16.97 9.83 1.45
C ASN A 152 -16.46 9.17 2.75
N SER A 153 -15.90 7.96 2.65
CA SER A 153 -15.44 7.17 3.81
C SER A 153 -14.05 7.53 4.30
N PHE A 154 -13.15 7.97 3.40
CA PHE A 154 -11.74 8.15 3.69
C PHE A 154 -11.26 9.59 3.52
N ASP A 155 -10.37 10.03 4.41
CA ASP A 155 -9.70 11.33 4.32
C ASP A 155 -8.54 11.30 3.33
N ILE A 156 -7.90 10.12 3.17
CA ILE A 156 -6.79 9.87 2.24
C ILE A 156 -7.05 8.57 1.50
N VAL A 157 -6.95 8.59 0.18
CA VAL A 157 -6.90 7.40 -0.68
C VAL A 157 -5.51 7.32 -1.30
N PHE A 158 -4.83 6.21 -1.07
CA PHE A 158 -3.42 6.03 -1.40
C PHE A 158 -3.26 4.89 -2.42
N LEU A 159 -2.70 5.19 -3.59
CA LEU A 159 -2.47 4.23 -4.67
C LEU A 159 -0.97 4.10 -4.94
N GLY A 160 -0.33 3.15 -4.26
CA GLY A 160 1.10 2.90 -4.37
C GLY A 160 1.45 2.02 -5.57
N TRP A 161 1.60 2.58 -6.76
CA TRP A 161 1.98 1.87 -8.01
C TRP A 161 1.00 0.77 -8.45
N VAL A 162 -0.28 0.83 -8.04
CA VAL A 162 -1.29 -0.17 -8.38
C VAL A 162 -1.98 0.08 -9.72
N LEU A 163 -1.98 1.31 -10.23
CA LEU A 163 -2.72 1.68 -11.46
C LEU A 163 -2.25 0.91 -12.70
N THR A 164 -1.00 0.43 -12.72
CA THR A 164 -0.47 -0.41 -13.81
C THR A 164 -1.23 -1.73 -13.99
N TYR A 165 -2.05 -2.11 -13.00
CA TYR A 165 -2.87 -3.32 -13.03
C TYR A 165 -4.31 -3.06 -13.51
N SER A 166 -4.60 -1.84 -14.00
CA SER A 166 -5.89 -1.47 -14.56
C SER A 166 -5.78 -1.14 -16.04
N LYS A 167 -6.80 -1.58 -16.80
CA LYS A 167 -7.08 -1.15 -18.19
C LYS A 167 -8.17 -0.08 -18.22
N ASP A 168 -8.86 0.15 -17.10
CA ASP A 168 -9.92 1.15 -16.95
C ASP A 168 -9.56 2.13 -15.83
N LEU A 169 -8.56 2.97 -16.13
CA LEU A 169 -8.03 3.95 -15.19
C LEU A 169 -9.09 4.98 -14.75
N GLN A 170 -10.04 5.33 -15.66
CA GLN A 170 -11.09 6.28 -15.33
C GLN A 170 -12.02 5.72 -14.26
N ARG A 171 -12.39 4.45 -14.36
CA ARG A 171 -13.23 3.81 -13.37
C ARG A 171 -12.56 3.75 -11.99
N VAL A 172 -11.27 3.42 -11.94
CA VAL A 172 -10.51 3.46 -10.68
C VAL A 172 -10.49 4.87 -10.10
N ALA A 173 -10.27 5.90 -10.94
CA ALA A 173 -10.30 7.29 -10.50
C ALA A 173 -11.67 7.70 -9.95
N ASP A 174 -12.76 7.32 -10.64
CA ASP A 174 -14.13 7.60 -10.20
C ASP A 174 -14.43 6.94 -8.83
N GLU A 175 -13.99 5.70 -8.62
CA GLU A 175 -14.10 5.01 -7.33
C GLU A 175 -13.25 5.69 -6.23
N CYS A 176 -12.02 6.10 -6.53
CA CYS A 176 -11.19 6.85 -5.58
C CYS A 176 -11.88 8.17 -5.16
N VAL A 177 -12.46 8.90 -6.10
CA VAL A 177 -13.20 10.14 -5.81
C VAL A 177 -14.45 9.84 -5.00
N ARG A 178 -15.19 8.77 -5.32
CA ARG A 178 -16.39 8.38 -4.61
C ARG A 178 -16.13 8.06 -3.14
N VAL A 179 -15.09 7.28 -2.86
CA VAL A 179 -14.77 6.88 -1.48
C VAL A 179 -14.02 7.94 -0.69
N ALA A 180 -13.37 8.90 -1.36
CA ALA A 180 -12.71 10.02 -0.71
C ALA A 180 -13.74 11.04 -0.21
N LYS A 181 -13.50 11.58 0.98
CA LYS A 181 -14.31 12.69 1.52
C LYS A 181 -14.10 13.96 0.71
N PRO A 182 -15.11 14.85 0.64
CA PRO A 182 -14.92 16.20 0.10
C PRO A 182 -13.75 16.92 0.79
N GLY A 183 -12.79 17.39 0.02
CA GLY A 183 -11.56 18.00 0.54
C GLY A 183 -10.52 17.00 1.04
N GLY A 184 -10.74 15.70 0.83
CA GLY A 184 -9.76 14.65 1.08
C GLY A 184 -8.61 14.65 0.07
N TYR A 185 -7.68 13.73 0.25
CA TYR A 185 -6.46 13.64 -0.56
C TYR A 185 -6.42 12.31 -1.29
N ILE A 186 -6.05 12.34 -2.57
CA ILE A 186 -5.75 11.15 -3.37
C ILE A 186 -4.26 11.21 -3.73
N ALA A 187 -3.48 10.25 -3.24
CA ALA A 187 -2.05 10.15 -3.51
C ALA A 187 -1.79 8.99 -4.48
N ILE A 188 -1.19 9.29 -5.62
CA ILE A 188 -0.99 8.32 -6.70
C ILE A 188 0.50 8.22 -7.02
N GLY A 189 1.05 7.02 -6.94
CA GLY A 189 2.35 6.65 -7.49
C GLY A 189 2.17 5.84 -8.76
N VAL A 190 2.81 6.26 -9.83
CA VAL A 190 2.81 5.55 -11.11
C VAL A 190 4.21 5.44 -11.66
N GLU A 191 4.47 4.41 -12.43
CA GLU A 191 5.64 4.29 -13.27
C GLU A 191 5.29 4.83 -14.65
N PHE A 192 6.06 5.79 -15.12
CA PHE A 192 5.88 6.35 -16.46
C PHE A 192 6.74 5.58 -17.45
N GLU A 193 6.12 5.02 -18.47
CA GLU A 193 6.81 4.39 -19.59
C GLU A 193 6.62 5.20 -20.86
N ALA A 194 7.74 5.67 -21.43
CA ALA A 194 7.73 6.43 -22.67
C ALA A 194 7.40 5.57 -23.92
N VAL A 195 7.55 4.25 -23.79
CA VAL A 195 7.25 3.28 -24.86
C VAL A 195 6.41 2.17 -24.23
N PRO A 196 5.20 1.91 -24.76
CA PRO A 196 4.37 0.81 -24.28
C PRO A 196 5.15 -0.49 -24.43
N ASP A 197 5.53 -1.12 -23.33
CA ASP A 197 6.08 -2.47 -23.37
C ASP A 197 4.97 -3.46 -23.74
N LYS A 198 5.38 -4.59 -24.26
CA LYS A 198 4.49 -5.62 -24.78
C LYS A 198 3.82 -6.47 -23.71
N THR A 199 4.11 -6.23 -22.44
CA THR A 199 3.52 -6.94 -21.31
C THR A 199 2.37 -6.15 -20.72
N GLU A 200 1.32 -6.82 -20.27
CA GLU A 200 0.05 -6.20 -19.88
C GLU A 200 0.08 -5.42 -18.54
N ALA A 201 1.23 -5.34 -17.86
CA ALA A 201 1.36 -4.73 -16.54
C ALA A 201 2.38 -3.59 -16.55
N TYR A 202 2.17 -2.55 -17.37
CA TYR A 202 3.10 -1.43 -17.41
C TYR A 202 2.43 -0.08 -17.46
N GLY A 203 3.01 0.77 -16.73
CA GLY A 203 2.98 2.22 -16.60
C GLY A 203 1.82 2.97 -17.25
N VAL A 204 1.56 4.11 -16.70
CA VAL A 204 0.66 5.09 -17.31
C VAL A 204 1.43 5.78 -18.43
N THR A 205 0.87 5.78 -19.64
CA THR A 205 1.47 6.42 -20.82
C THR A 205 0.98 7.86 -20.98
N THR A 206 1.57 8.62 -21.91
CA THR A 206 1.11 9.99 -22.24
C THR A 206 -0.30 10.01 -22.86
N ASP A 207 -0.78 8.87 -23.34
CA ASP A 207 -2.10 8.76 -23.96
C ASP A 207 -3.21 8.48 -22.93
N ASP A 208 -2.84 8.15 -21.68
CA ASP A 208 -3.78 7.92 -20.60
C ASP A 208 -4.22 9.26 -20.01
N VAL A 209 -5.49 9.59 -20.19
CA VAL A 209 -6.11 10.78 -19.60
C VAL A 209 -7.14 10.36 -18.57
N ILE A 210 -6.92 10.75 -17.32
CA ILE A 210 -7.87 10.56 -16.23
C ILE A 210 -8.55 11.88 -15.93
N VAL A 211 -9.88 11.91 -15.91
CA VAL A 211 -10.67 13.10 -15.59
C VAL A 211 -11.21 12.97 -14.16
N ILE A 212 -10.71 13.80 -13.26
CA ILE A 212 -11.25 13.95 -11.90
C ILE A 212 -12.25 15.09 -11.90
N LYS A 213 -13.49 14.85 -11.49
CA LYS A 213 -14.58 15.84 -11.45
C LYS A 213 -15.03 16.10 -10.04
#